data_ba049829d51dbb9b6f64a39ccb675dfe
#
_entry.id   ba049829d51dbb9b6f64a39ccb675dfe
#
_cell.length_a   1.000
_cell.length_b   1.000
_cell.length_c   1.000
_cell.angle_alpha   90.00
_cell.angle_beta   90.00
_cell.angle_gamma   90.00
#
_symmetry.space_group_name_H-M   'P 1'
#
loop_
_entity.id
_entity.type
_entity.pdbx_description
1 polymer ?
#
loop_
_entity_poly.entity_id
_entity_poly.type
_entity_poly.pdbx_seq_one_letter_code
_entity_poly.pdbx_strand_id
1 'polypeptide(L)'
;MILHPSLASANPLHYGRELTALDNLDFGSLHLDIEDSSFINNITFGMKTVQAVARQTPHPLSFHFMLARPQRWFNALAEIRPAWIFVHAETLDYPSETLTEIRHTGARAGLVFNPATPIDAWRYLASELDGVMVMTSEPDGQGQRFIPSMCEKIQKVRTAFPQTECWADGGITLAAAQQLAAAGAQHMVIWARPVLFI
;
A
#
# COMPACT_ATOMS: atom_id res chain seq x y z
N MET A 1 -8.60 13.77 -0.17
CA MET A 1 -8.12 12.59 0.58
C MET A 1 -8.91 11.38 0.09
N ILE A 2 -8.23 10.35 -0.36
CA ILE A 2 -8.82 9.11 -0.86
C ILE A 2 -8.45 8.00 0.12
N LEU A 3 -9.42 7.21 0.54
CA LEU A 3 -9.23 6.12 1.50
C LEU A 3 -9.11 4.78 0.77
N HIS A 4 -8.31 3.88 1.31
CA HIS A 4 -8.06 2.53 0.82
C HIS A 4 -8.19 1.54 1.97
N PRO A 5 -9.33 0.85 2.11
CA PRO A 5 -9.52 -0.16 3.15
C PRO A 5 -8.53 -1.32 2.97
N SER A 6 -7.74 -1.64 4.01
CA SER A 6 -6.86 -2.81 4.02
C SER A 6 -7.61 -4.06 4.46
N LEU A 7 -7.64 -5.08 3.61
CA LEU A 7 -8.24 -6.37 3.92
C LEU A 7 -7.42 -7.16 4.97
N ALA A 8 -6.12 -6.88 5.12
CA ALA A 8 -5.28 -7.53 6.12
C ALA A 8 -5.77 -7.27 7.56
N SER A 9 -6.47 -6.15 7.79
CA SER A 9 -7.06 -5.81 9.09
C SER A 9 -8.38 -6.54 9.39
N ALA A 10 -8.97 -7.20 8.39
CA ALA A 10 -10.24 -7.91 8.53
C ALA A 10 -10.06 -9.32 9.13
N ASN A 11 -11.15 -9.92 9.63
CA ASN A 11 -11.10 -11.29 10.09
C ASN A 11 -10.96 -12.27 8.91
N PRO A 12 -9.87 -13.05 8.80
CA PRO A 12 -9.62 -13.93 7.65
C PRO A 12 -10.68 -15.01 7.47
N LEU A 13 -11.36 -15.41 8.53
CA LEU A 13 -12.48 -16.38 8.46
C LEU A 13 -13.76 -15.78 7.86
N HIS A 14 -13.80 -14.46 7.63
CA HIS A 14 -14.99 -13.72 7.19
C HIS A 14 -14.73 -12.76 6.02
N TYR A 15 -13.66 -12.92 5.25
CA TYR A 15 -13.35 -12.02 4.13
C TYR A 15 -14.53 -11.79 3.18
N GLY A 16 -15.29 -12.82 2.84
CA GLY A 16 -16.47 -12.66 1.97
C GLY A 16 -17.52 -11.71 2.54
N ARG A 17 -17.76 -11.74 3.87
CA ARG A 17 -18.66 -10.79 4.54
C ARG A 17 -18.11 -9.37 4.55
N GLU A 18 -16.82 -9.24 4.83
CA GLU A 18 -16.13 -7.93 4.85
C GLU A 18 -16.16 -7.29 3.46
N LEU A 19 -15.93 -8.07 2.38
CA LEU A 19 -16.04 -7.59 1.00
C LEU A 19 -17.45 -7.08 0.69
N THR A 20 -18.49 -7.88 1.01
CA THR A 20 -19.88 -7.46 0.80
C THR A 20 -20.22 -6.17 1.57
N ALA A 21 -19.67 -5.98 2.77
CA ALA A 21 -19.90 -4.76 3.54
C ALA A 21 -19.24 -3.53 2.91
N LEU A 22 -18.19 -3.71 2.09
CA LEU A 22 -17.51 -2.63 1.38
C LEU A 22 -18.15 -2.29 0.02
N ASP A 23 -18.98 -3.19 -0.57
CA ASP A 23 -19.48 -3.06 -1.95
C ASP A 23 -20.21 -1.74 -2.25
N ASN A 24 -20.85 -1.13 -1.26
CA ASN A 24 -21.62 0.12 -1.43
C ASN A 24 -20.88 1.36 -0.90
N LEU A 25 -19.62 1.23 -0.51
CA LEU A 25 -18.83 2.34 0.00
C LEU A 25 -17.99 2.97 -1.12
N ASP A 26 -17.79 4.28 -1.04
CA ASP A 26 -16.92 5.01 -1.96
C ASP A 26 -15.50 5.08 -1.39
N PHE A 27 -14.54 4.42 -2.07
CA PHE A 27 -13.13 4.43 -1.74
C PHE A 27 -12.27 4.18 -2.99
N GLY A 28 -10.97 4.46 -2.91
CA GLY A 28 -10.09 4.42 -4.08
C GLY A 28 -9.79 3.00 -4.58
N SER A 29 -9.40 2.12 -3.70
CA SER A 29 -9.13 0.70 -4.00
C SER A 29 -9.18 -0.15 -2.73
N LEU A 30 -9.50 -1.43 -2.86
CA LEU A 30 -9.29 -2.41 -1.80
C LEU A 30 -7.78 -2.71 -1.70
N HIS A 31 -7.20 -2.50 -0.53
CA HIS A 31 -5.77 -2.66 -0.30
C HIS A 31 -5.45 -4.06 0.24
N LEU A 32 -4.42 -4.69 -0.34
CA LEU A 32 -3.97 -6.03 0.00
C LEU A 32 -2.49 -5.99 0.38
N ASP A 33 -2.23 -6.14 1.68
CA ASP A 33 -0.88 -6.23 2.23
C ASP A 33 -0.36 -7.67 2.11
N ILE A 34 0.62 -7.89 1.26
CA ILE A 34 1.19 -9.22 0.96
C ILE A 34 2.47 -9.42 1.76
N GLU A 35 2.43 -10.39 2.66
CA GLU A 35 3.49 -10.70 3.60
C GLU A 35 3.77 -12.21 3.59
N ASP A 36 5.06 -12.59 3.54
CA ASP A 36 5.52 -13.98 3.46
C ASP A 36 6.59 -14.34 4.50
N SER A 37 6.76 -13.48 5.52
CA SER A 37 7.77 -13.62 6.57
C SER A 37 9.23 -13.38 6.11
N SER A 38 9.48 -12.99 4.86
CA SER A 38 10.85 -12.73 4.38
C SER A 38 11.35 -11.31 4.64
N PHE A 39 10.44 -10.34 4.82
CA PHE A 39 10.77 -8.93 5.10
C PHE A 39 10.26 -8.50 6.46
N ILE A 40 9.02 -8.80 6.79
CA ILE A 40 8.45 -8.60 8.12
C ILE A 40 8.00 -9.95 8.70
N ASN A 41 7.97 -10.09 10.02
CA ASN A 41 7.64 -11.36 10.69
C ASN A 41 6.12 -11.60 10.76
N ASN A 42 5.48 -11.67 9.59
CA ASN A 42 4.06 -11.97 9.47
C ASN A 42 3.75 -12.66 8.12
N ILE A 43 2.60 -13.33 8.02
CA ILE A 43 2.08 -13.94 6.79
C ILE A 43 0.60 -13.52 6.66
N THR A 44 0.21 -12.99 5.49
CA THR A 44 -1.17 -12.56 5.24
C THR A 44 -1.84 -13.41 4.15
N PHE A 45 -1.65 -13.04 2.89
CA PHE A 45 -2.38 -13.63 1.76
C PHE A 45 -1.47 -14.44 0.84
N GLY A 46 -1.90 -15.66 0.51
CA GLY A 46 -1.37 -16.38 -0.63
C GLY A 46 -2.16 -16.08 -1.91
N MET A 47 -1.59 -16.41 -3.07
CA MET A 47 -2.19 -16.14 -4.39
C MET A 47 -3.62 -16.71 -4.53
N LYS A 48 -3.91 -17.86 -3.92
CA LYS A 48 -5.27 -18.43 -3.93
C LYS A 48 -6.31 -17.49 -3.29
N THR A 49 -5.96 -16.87 -2.17
CA THR A 49 -6.83 -15.88 -1.50
C THR A 49 -6.96 -14.62 -2.34
N VAL A 50 -5.86 -14.09 -2.86
CA VAL A 50 -5.83 -12.91 -3.74
C VAL A 50 -6.75 -13.10 -4.95
N GLN A 51 -6.66 -14.24 -5.64
CA GLN A 51 -7.53 -14.56 -6.77
C GLN A 51 -9.01 -14.69 -6.38
N ALA A 52 -9.31 -15.24 -5.20
CA ALA A 52 -10.68 -15.33 -4.71
C ALA A 52 -11.26 -13.94 -4.41
N VAL A 53 -10.50 -13.06 -3.78
CA VAL A 53 -10.86 -11.66 -3.53
C VAL A 53 -11.11 -10.92 -4.85
N ALA A 54 -10.19 -11.02 -5.81
CA ALA A 54 -10.30 -10.36 -7.11
C ALA A 54 -11.56 -10.77 -7.91
N ARG A 55 -12.04 -12.00 -7.73
CA ARG A 55 -13.27 -12.46 -8.35
C ARG A 55 -14.54 -12.00 -7.64
N GLN A 56 -14.44 -11.65 -6.37
CA GLN A 56 -15.60 -11.33 -5.53
C GLN A 56 -15.84 -9.83 -5.41
N THR A 57 -14.81 -8.99 -5.48
CA THR A 57 -14.97 -7.54 -5.37
C THR A 57 -15.04 -6.85 -6.72
N PRO A 58 -15.93 -5.86 -6.92
CA PRO A 58 -15.93 -4.99 -8.09
C PRO A 58 -14.90 -3.85 -8.01
N HIS A 59 -14.33 -3.61 -6.83
CA HIS A 59 -13.43 -2.49 -6.59
C HIS A 59 -12.03 -2.72 -7.18
N PRO A 60 -11.34 -1.65 -7.61
CA PRO A 60 -9.93 -1.72 -7.98
C PRO A 60 -9.10 -2.29 -6.82
N LEU A 61 -8.04 -3.03 -7.14
CA LEU A 61 -7.12 -3.61 -6.15
C LEU A 61 -5.80 -2.85 -6.14
N SER A 62 -5.30 -2.55 -4.95
CA SER A 62 -3.94 -2.08 -4.72
C SER A 62 -3.18 -3.09 -3.87
N PHE A 63 -1.95 -3.39 -4.25
CA PHE A 63 -1.10 -4.36 -3.57
C PHE A 63 0.09 -3.67 -2.93
N HIS A 64 0.36 -4.01 -1.69
CA HIS A 64 1.54 -3.58 -0.96
C HIS A 64 2.37 -4.83 -0.61
N PHE A 65 3.53 -4.93 -1.23
CA PHE A 65 4.42 -6.08 -1.07
C PHE A 65 5.45 -5.83 0.03
N MET A 66 5.24 -6.46 1.16
CA MET A 66 6.17 -6.50 2.30
C MET A 66 6.97 -7.81 2.29
N LEU A 67 7.67 -8.07 1.20
CA LEU A 67 8.50 -9.27 0.98
C LEU A 67 9.85 -8.94 0.35
N ALA A 68 10.84 -9.82 0.56
CA ALA A 68 12.19 -9.63 0.05
C ALA A 68 12.31 -9.75 -1.48
N ARG A 69 11.37 -10.43 -2.15
CA ARG A 69 11.42 -10.67 -3.62
C ARG A 69 10.03 -10.54 -4.25
N PRO A 70 9.47 -9.32 -4.38
CA PRO A 70 8.12 -9.10 -4.88
C PRO A 70 7.92 -9.52 -6.34
N GLN A 71 8.97 -9.51 -7.17
CA GLN A 71 8.91 -9.82 -8.61
C GLN A 71 8.31 -11.19 -8.91
N ARG A 72 8.46 -12.15 -7.99
CA ARG A 72 7.91 -13.51 -8.14
C ARG A 72 6.39 -13.55 -8.28
N TRP A 73 5.70 -12.48 -7.85
CA TRP A 73 4.25 -12.39 -7.85
C TRP A 73 3.69 -11.71 -9.09
N PHE A 74 4.46 -10.88 -9.78
CA PHE A 74 3.95 -9.96 -10.81
C PHE A 74 3.24 -10.68 -11.97
N ASN A 75 3.82 -11.77 -12.48
CA ASN A 75 3.19 -12.54 -13.56
C ASN A 75 1.82 -13.08 -13.18
N ALA A 76 1.65 -13.55 -11.94
CA ALA A 76 0.37 -14.06 -11.46
C ALA A 76 -0.67 -12.96 -11.23
N LEU A 77 -0.23 -11.72 -11.00
CA LEU A 77 -1.10 -10.55 -10.83
C LEU A 77 -1.55 -9.94 -12.16
N ALA A 78 -0.84 -10.15 -13.25
CA ALA A 78 -1.19 -9.59 -14.56
C ALA A 78 -2.63 -9.96 -15.00
N GLU A 79 -3.09 -11.16 -14.68
CA GLU A 79 -4.47 -11.61 -14.95
C GLU A 79 -5.52 -10.87 -14.10
N ILE A 80 -5.12 -10.38 -12.92
CA ILE A 80 -5.99 -9.66 -11.97
C ILE A 80 -6.13 -8.19 -12.37
N ARG A 81 -5.15 -7.64 -13.11
CA ARG A 81 -5.07 -6.23 -13.51
C ARG A 81 -5.15 -5.27 -12.32
N PRO A 82 -4.19 -5.32 -11.40
CA PRO A 82 -4.18 -4.43 -10.24
C PRO A 82 -4.12 -2.96 -10.67
N ALA A 83 -4.78 -2.09 -9.91
CA ALA A 83 -4.67 -0.65 -10.12
C ALA A 83 -3.30 -0.11 -9.68
N TRP A 84 -2.77 -0.67 -8.58
CA TRP A 84 -1.50 -0.27 -7.99
C TRP A 84 -0.71 -1.47 -7.49
N ILE A 85 0.61 -1.40 -7.65
CA ILE A 85 1.57 -2.26 -6.95
C ILE A 85 2.61 -1.39 -6.28
N PHE A 86 2.74 -1.55 -4.97
CA PHE A 86 3.73 -0.90 -4.12
C PHE A 86 4.75 -1.92 -3.64
N VAL A 87 6.04 -1.56 -3.74
CA VAL A 87 7.17 -2.38 -3.29
C VAL A 87 8.09 -1.57 -2.39
N HIS A 88 8.66 -2.20 -1.37
CA HIS A 88 9.58 -1.54 -0.45
C HIS A 88 10.92 -1.23 -1.09
N ALA A 89 11.37 0.01 -0.95
CA ALA A 89 12.70 0.45 -1.38
C ALA A 89 13.82 -0.43 -0.80
N GLU A 90 13.65 -0.85 0.43
CA GLU A 90 14.61 -1.66 1.20
C GLU A 90 14.80 -3.08 0.65
N THR A 91 13.93 -3.55 -0.23
CA THR A 91 13.96 -4.91 -0.78
C THR A 91 14.44 -4.97 -2.24
N LEU A 92 14.82 -3.84 -2.83
CA LEU A 92 15.13 -3.75 -4.26
C LEU A 92 16.63 -3.60 -4.53
N ASP A 93 17.18 -4.57 -5.25
CA ASP A 93 18.54 -4.47 -5.80
C ASP A 93 18.57 -3.61 -7.08
N TYR A 94 17.53 -3.73 -7.92
CA TYR A 94 17.39 -3.05 -9.23
C TYR A 94 16.02 -2.36 -9.33
N PRO A 95 15.86 -1.17 -8.72
CA PRO A 95 14.55 -0.51 -8.62
C PRO A 95 13.90 -0.18 -9.97
N SER A 96 14.63 0.39 -10.93
CA SER A 96 14.08 0.76 -12.25
C SER A 96 13.54 -0.45 -13.01
N GLU A 97 14.24 -1.59 -12.95
CA GLU A 97 13.80 -2.84 -13.55
C GLU A 97 12.51 -3.33 -12.90
N THR A 98 12.47 -3.35 -11.56
CA THR A 98 11.27 -3.75 -10.82
C THR A 98 10.06 -2.86 -11.11
N LEU A 99 10.24 -1.54 -11.19
CA LEU A 99 9.15 -0.61 -11.56
C LEU A 99 8.66 -0.86 -12.99
N THR A 100 9.57 -1.20 -13.92
CA THR A 100 9.21 -1.58 -15.27
C THR A 100 8.40 -2.88 -15.31
N GLU A 101 8.80 -3.89 -14.56
CA GLU A 101 8.05 -5.15 -14.42
C GLU A 101 6.65 -4.93 -13.84
N ILE A 102 6.51 -4.05 -12.84
CA ILE A 102 5.19 -3.66 -12.31
C ILE A 102 4.30 -3.11 -13.42
N ARG A 103 4.80 -2.16 -14.23
CA ARG A 103 4.01 -1.57 -15.32
C ARG A 103 3.62 -2.60 -16.38
N HIS A 104 4.41 -3.62 -16.63
CA HIS A 104 4.06 -4.71 -17.54
C HIS A 104 2.85 -5.53 -17.06
N THR A 105 2.50 -5.49 -15.76
CA THR A 105 1.24 -6.05 -15.25
C THR A 105 0.01 -5.20 -15.59
N GLY A 106 0.21 -3.97 -16.06
CA GLY A 106 -0.83 -2.97 -16.26
C GLY A 106 -1.09 -2.08 -15.03
N ALA A 107 -0.38 -2.31 -13.92
CA ALA A 107 -0.50 -1.53 -12.69
C ALA A 107 0.31 -0.23 -12.74
N ARG A 108 -0.13 0.76 -11.97
CA ARG A 108 0.69 1.91 -11.58
C ARG A 108 1.75 1.47 -10.58
N ALA A 109 2.98 1.97 -10.76
CA ALA A 109 4.12 1.55 -9.96
C ALA A 109 4.39 2.50 -8.79
N GLY A 110 4.43 1.95 -7.57
CA GLY A 110 4.69 2.70 -6.34
C GLY A 110 5.89 2.18 -5.57
N LEU A 111 6.61 3.11 -4.92
CA LEU A 111 7.71 2.82 -4.02
C LEU A 111 7.30 3.13 -2.59
N VAL A 112 7.64 2.23 -1.65
CA VAL A 112 7.35 2.38 -0.22
C VAL A 112 8.62 2.65 0.56
N PHE A 113 8.54 3.54 1.53
CA PHE A 113 9.63 3.85 2.45
C PHE A 113 9.24 3.59 3.90
N ASN A 114 10.01 2.77 4.59
CA ASN A 114 9.88 2.59 6.04
C ASN A 114 10.20 3.90 6.80
N PRO A 115 9.76 4.04 8.07
CA PRO A 115 10.00 5.25 8.84
C PRO A 115 11.46 5.70 8.86
N ALA A 116 12.40 4.78 9.02
CA ALA A 116 13.83 5.06 9.12
C ALA A 116 14.54 5.28 7.77
N THR A 117 13.94 4.91 6.62
CA THR A 117 14.60 4.94 5.31
C THR A 117 14.64 6.36 4.73
N PRO A 118 15.82 6.93 4.44
CA PRO A 118 15.95 8.21 3.77
C PRO A 118 15.40 8.17 2.33
N ILE A 119 14.72 9.24 1.91
CA ILE A 119 14.13 9.32 0.56
C ILE A 119 15.03 9.94 -0.50
N ASP A 120 16.04 10.73 -0.09
CA ASP A 120 16.84 11.53 -1.01
C ASP A 120 17.63 10.71 -2.02
N ALA A 121 18.13 9.55 -1.61
CA ALA A 121 18.87 8.62 -2.48
C ALA A 121 18.05 8.07 -3.65
N TRP A 122 16.71 8.17 -3.58
CA TRP A 122 15.76 7.61 -4.54
C TRP A 122 15.17 8.62 -5.53
N ARG A 123 15.60 9.90 -5.43
CA ARG A 123 15.09 10.98 -6.28
C ARG A 123 15.34 10.78 -7.77
N TYR A 124 16.34 9.99 -8.13
CA TYR A 124 16.63 9.65 -9.53
C TYR A 124 15.52 8.84 -10.20
N LEU A 125 14.62 8.19 -9.40
CA LEU A 125 13.47 7.44 -9.89
C LEU A 125 12.21 8.30 -10.07
N ALA A 126 12.26 9.60 -9.83
CA ALA A 126 11.07 10.46 -9.80
C ALA A 126 10.23 10.41 -11.08
N SER A 127 10.85 10.21 -12.24
CA SER A 127 10.14 10.07 -13.53
C SER A 127 9.61 8.66 -13.78
N GLU A 128 10.00 7.70 -12.96
CA GLU A 128 9.60 6.30 -13.07
C GLU A 128 8.53 5.90 -12.05
N LEU A 129 8.14 6.80 -11.16
CA LEU A 129 7.19 6.54 -10.09
C LEU A 129 5.83 7.18 -10.38
N ASP A 130 4.76 6.41 -10.26
CA ASP A 130 3.40 6.91 -10.25
C ASP A 130 2.97 7.33 -8.84
N GLY A 131 3.48 6.63 -7.81
CA GLY A 131 3.19 6.91 -6.42
C GLY A 131 4.34 6.65 -5.47
N VAL A 132 4.34 7.36 -4.35
CA VAL A 132 5.24 7.13 -3.22
C VAL A 132 4.42 6.95 -1.96
N MET A 133 4.64 5.84 -1.27
CA MET A 133 3.99 5.51 0.00
C MET A 133 4.99 5.65 1.14
N VAL A 134 4.55 6.28 2.23
CA VAL A 134 5.30 6.38 3.48
C VAL A 134 4.64 5.48 4.51
N MET A 135 5.41 4.55 5.08
CA MET A 135 4.98 3.83 6.27
C MET A 135 4.91 4.81 7.45
N THR A 136 3.74 4.92 8.04
CA THR A 136 3.49 5.81 9.19
C THR A 136 3.49 5.10 10.53
N SER A 137 3.82 3.82 10.51
CA SER A 137 4.16 2.98 11.66
C SER A 137 5.31 2.04 11.27
N GLU A 138 5.92 1.37 12.24
CA GLU A 138 6.81 0.25 11.92
C GLU A 138 5.97 -0.88 11.30
N PRO A 139 6.43 -1.51 10.20
CA PRO A 139 5.73 -2.61 9.55
C PRO A 139 6.01 -3.94 10.30
N ASP A 140 5.53 -4.05 11.54
CA ASP A 140 5.84 -5.16 12.42
C ASP A 140 4.73 -6.22 12.52
N GLY A 141 3.57 -5.97 11.92
CA GLY A 141 2.41 -6.87 11.97
C GLY A 141 1.75 -7.01 13.36
N GLN A 142 2.17 -6.22 14.36
CA GLN A 142 1.79 -6.40 15.75
C GLN A 142 1.01 -5.23 16.39
N GLY A 143 0.17 -4.56 15.63
CA GLY A 143 -0.61 -3.46 16.17
C GLY A 143 0.07 -2.12 15.99
N GLN A 144 0.15 -1.75 14.78
CA GLN A 144 0.72 -0.53 14.25
C GLN A 144 0.27 0.72 15.01
N ARG A 145 1.24 1.52 15.46
CA ARG A 145 1.01 2.82 16.10
C ARG A 145 1.51 3.93 15.19
N PHE A 146 0.66 4.89 14.92
CA PHE A 146 1.01 6.07 14.15
C PHE A 146 2.22 6.82 14.75
N ILE A 147 3.19 7.14 13.90
CA ILE A 147 4.40 7.90 14.24
C ILE A 147 4.21 9.34 13.74
N PRO A 148 3.93 10.33 14.61
CA PRO A 148 3.59 11.70 14.19
C PRO A 148 4.67 12.39 13.34
N SER A 149 5.96 12.08 13.55
CA SER A 149 7.07 12.64 12.74
C SER A 149 7.03 12.23 11.28
N MET A 150 6.21 11.24 10.90
CA MET A 150 6.02 10.86 9.49
C MET A 150 5.28 11.93 8.69
N CYS A 151 4.58 12.86 9.33
CA CYS A 151 4.06 14.05 8.65
C CYS A 151 5.17 14.88 7.99
N GLU A 152 6.32 15.03 8.65
CA GLU A 152 7.49 15.71 8.05
C GLU A 152 8.05 14.92 6.86
N LYS A 153 8.03 13.57 6.95
CA LYS A 153 8.47 12.72 5.84
C LYS A 153 7.52 12.82 4.64
N ILE A 154 6.22 12.91 4.85
CA ILE A 154 5.22 13.19 3.79
C ILE A 154 5.54 14.53 3.09
N GLN A 155 5.82 15.59 3.82
CA GLN A 155 6.20 16.89 3.24
C GLN A 155 7.47 16.79 2.39
N LYS A 156 8.48 16.04 2.86
CA LYS A 156 9.70 15.78 2.10
C LYS A 156 9.41 15.00 0.81
N VAL A 157 8.54 13.98 0.87
CA VAL A 157 8.10 13.22 -0.32
C VAL A 157 7.43 14.14 -1.33
N ARG A 158 6.52 15.01 -0.91
CA ARG A 158 5.85 15.97 -1.79
C ARG A 158 6.82 16.91 -2.48
N THR A 159 7.91 17.28 -1.81
CA THR A 159 8.96 18.13 -2.36
C THR A 159 9.89 17.35 -3.30
N ALA A 160 10.29 16.14 -2.92
CA ALA A 160 11.23 15.31 -3.68
C ALA A 160 10.61 14.67 -4.93
N PHE A 161 9.31 14.35 -4.87
CA PHE A 161 8.53 13.64 -5.91
C PHE A 161 7.24 14.40 -6.25
N PRO A 162 7.31 15.63 -6.79
CA PRO A 162 6.15 16.52 -6.94
C PRO A 162 5.09 16.01 -7.91
N GLN A 163 5.45 15.12 -8.83
CA GLN A 163 4.55 14.57 -9.85
C GLN A 163 3.90 13.24 -9.45
N THR A 164 4.30 12.65 -8.31
CA THR A 164 3.77 11.37 -7.85
C THR A 164 2.60 11.56 -6.91
N GLU A 165 1.72 10.56 -6.85
CA GLU A 165 0.70 10.50 -5.81
C GLU A 165 1.33 10.07 -4.47
N CYS A 166 1.02 10.83 -3.40
CA CYS A 166 1.56 10.59 -2.07
C CYS A 166 0.59 9.77 -1.23
N TRP A 167 1.06 8.60 -0.81
CA TRP A 167 0.32 7.63 0.00
C TRP A 167 0.88 7.55 1.41
N ALA A 168 0.04 7.15 2.35
CA ALA A 168 0.42 6.86 3.72
C ALA A 168 -0.22 5.54 4.17
N ASP A 169 0.55 4.72 4.90
CA ASP A 169 0.09 3.44 5.43
C ASP A 169 0.68 3.19 6.83
N GLY A 170 -0.13 2.62 7.71
CA GLY A 170 0.29 2.17 9.03
C GLY A 170 -0.28 3.00 10.20
N GLY A 171 -1.13 2.36 11.01
CA GLY A 171 -1.67 2.92 12.26
C GLY A 171 -2.56 4.15 12.11
N ILE A 172 -3.16 4.37 10.93
CA ILE A 172 -3.89 5.59 10.61
C ILE A 172 -5.28 5.59 11.24
N THR A 173 -5.45 6.41 12.27
CA THR A 173 -6.75 6.80 12.84
C THR A 173 -7.31 8.02 12.11
N LEU A 174 -8.56 8.40 12.37
CA LEU A 174 -9.16 9.61 11.79
C LEU A 174 -8.34 10.88 12.11
N ALA A 175 -7.84 11.00 13.34
CA ALA A 175 -7.00 12.12 13.74
C ALA A 175 -5.64 12.11 13.03
N ALA A 176 -5.01 10.95 12.85
CA ALA A 176 -3.78 10.81 12.06
C ALA A 176 -4.03 11.14 10.58
N ALA A 177 -5.15 10.71 10.01
CA ALA A 177 -5.50 10.99 8.63
C ALA A 177 -5.61 12.50 8.36
N GLN A 178 -6.19 13.27 9.28
CA GLN A 178 -6.26 14.73 9.18
C GLN A 178 -4.86 15.37 9.19
N GLN A 179 -3.95 14.91 10.06
CA GLN A 179 -2.56 15.40 10.12
C GLN A 179 -1.79 15.07 8.83
N LEU A 180 -1.92 13.84 8.33
CA LEU A 180 -1.27 13.39 7.11
C LEU A 180 -1.79 14.14 5.88
N ALA A 181 -3.11 14.39 5.80
CA ALA A 181 -3.70 15.19 4.73
C ALA A 181 -3.16 16.64 4.75
N ALA A 182 -3.07 17.26 5.93
CA ALA A 182 -2.48 18.58 6.10
C ALA A 182 -0.99 18.61 5.71
N ALA A 183 -0.27 17.50 5.89
CA ALA A 183 1.11 17.33 5.45
C ALA A 183 1.26 17.10 3.94
N GLY A 184 0.17 16.78 3.22
CA GLY A 184 0.15 16.59 1.77
C GLY A 184 -0.07 15.16 1.28
N ALA A 185 -0.39 14.20 2.16
CA ALA A 185 -0.81 12.87 1.74
C ALA A 185 -2.16 12.93 1.05
N GLN A 186 -2.28 12.29 -0.11
CA GLN A 186 -3.48 12.27 -0.94
C GLN A 186 -4.29 10.99 -0.74
N HIS A 187 -3.59 9.89 -0.47
CA HIS A 187 -4.12 8.54 -0.32
C HIS A 187 -3.74 7.96 1.03
N MET A 188 -4.66 7.25 1.68
CA MET A 188 -4.44 6.68 3.00
C MET A 188 -4.99 5.26 3.08
N VAL A 189 -4.11 4.35 3.46
CA VAL A 189 -4.51 2.98 3.80
C VAL A 189 -5.03 2.98 5.22
N ILE A 190 -6.24 2.48 5.39
CA ILE A 190 -6.94 2.43 6.69
C ILE A 190 -7.45 1.03 6.97
N TRP A 191 -7.77 0.75 8.21
CA TRP A 191 -8.38 -0.51 8.57
C TRP A 191 -9.76 -0.64 7.90
N ALA A 192 -10.10 -1.81 7.37
CA ALA A 192 -11.38 -2.03 6.71
C ALA A 192 -12.59 -1.79 7.62
N ARG A 193 -12.48 -2.08 8.92
CA ARG A 193 -13.58 -1.91 9.89
C ARG A 193 -13.99 -0.48 10.20
N PRO A 194 -13.10 0.52 10.31
CA PRO A 194 -13.52 1.91 10.55
C PRO A 194 -14.38 2.49 9.42
N VAL A 195 -14.22 2.01 8.19
CA VAL A 195 -15.03 2.48 7.03
C VAL A 195 -16.50 2.11 7.18
N LEU A 196 -16.83 1.06 7.97
CA LEU A 196 -18.20 0.65 8.22
C LEU A 196 -18.92 1.51 9.28
N PHE A 197 -18.22 2.46 9.91
CA PHE A 197 -18.76 3.33 10.96
C PHE A 197 -18.71 4.84 10.61
N ILE A 198 -18.36 5.18 9.36
CA ILE A 198 -18.47 6.52 8.81
C ILE A 198 -19.69 6.62 7.90
#